data_69dc7f9e907eabc3cda876ac26cfdef0
#
_entry.id   69dc7f9e907eabc3cda876ac26cfdef0
#
_cell.length_a   1.000
_cell.length_b   1.000
_cell.length_c   1.000
_cell.angle_alpha   90.00
_cell.angle_beta   90.00
_cell.angle_gamma   90.00
#
_symmetry.space_group_name_H-M   'P 1'
#
loop_
_entity.id
_entity.type
_entity.pdbx_description
1 polymer ?
#
loop_
_entity_poly.entity_id
_entity_poly.type
_entity_poly.pdbx_seq_one_letter_code
_entity_poly.pdbx_strand_id
1 'polypeptide(L)'
;FTEEKVDTRKLPLEINDLEGRELIVKNVRVNVQSKHSVYDKDSIVDQIHLPFLKYESSGTIKILGILPIIFQVLDSGSPVIIDELENGLHPTMLKLILGLFNSPQTNPMNAQLICTTHALALAENSVRRDQVWVISKDSHGCSSMKRISEYPGTRTTDNIAEKYLSNAFGSIPSFY
;
A
#
# COMPACT_ATOMS: atom_id res chain seq x y z
N PHE A 1 -11.28 -0.90 -21.86
CA PHE A 1 -11.43 0.54 -21.52
C PHE A 1 -12.33 1.15 -22.58
N THR A 2 -13.50 1.60 -22.21
CA THR A 2 -14.36 2.39 -23.09
C THR A 2 -14.24 3.84 -22.68
N GLU A 3 -13.75 4.71 -23.57
CA GLU A 3 -13.76 6.16 -23.39
C GLU A 3 -15.17 6.67 -23.61
N GLU A 4 -15.82 7.12 -22.55
CA GLU A 4 -17.06 7.88 -22.64
C GLU A 4 -16.72 9.36 -22.81
N LYS A 5 -17.15 9.99 -23.91
CA LYS A 5 -16.97 11.43 -24.13
C LYS A 5 -17.74 12.19 -23.07
N VAL A 6 -17.03 12.83 -22.15
CA VAL A 6 -17.62 13.67 -21.10
C VAL A 6 -18.02 15.02 -21.68
N ASP A 7 -19.23 15.48 -21.34
CA ASP A 7 -19.70 16.84 -21.58
C ASP A 7 -18.77 17.85 -20.87
N THR A 8 -18.03 18.60 -21.67
CA THR A 8 -16.95 19.53 -21.26
C THR A 8 -17.46 20.82 -20.64
N ARG A 9 -18.71 20.93 -20.22
CA ARG A 9 -19.33 22.13 -19.64
C ARG A 9 -19.02 22.37 -18.16
N LYS A 10 -18.15 21.60 -17.53
CA LYS A 10 -17.64 21.89 -16.18
C LYS A 10 -16.22 22.38 -16.29
N LEU A 11 -16.07 23.70 -16.15
CA LEU A 11 -14.89 24.55 -15.96
C LEU A 11 -13.56 23.80 -15.93
N PRO A 12 -12.62 24.07 -16.84
CA PRO A 12 -11.25 23.68 -16.69
C PRO A 12 -10.69 24.34 -15.41
N LEU A 13 -10.07 23.57 -14.55
CA LEU A 13 -9.20 24.11 -13.51
C LEU A 13 -7.99 24.71 -14.23
N GLU A 14 -7.93 26.02 -14.32
CA GLU A 14 -6.75 26.74 -14.77
C GLU A 14 -5.71 26.65 -13.65
N ILE A 15 -4.72 25.81 -13.86
CA ILE A 15 -3.56 25.70 -12.97
C ILE A 15 -2.36 26.22 -13.74
N ASN A 16 -1.74 27.28 -13.24
CA ASN A 16 -0.47 27.75 -13.76
C ASN A 16 0.67 26.91 -13.16
N ASP A 17 1.62 26.46 -13.98
CA ASP A 17 2.85 25.86 -13.49
C ASP A 17 3.75 26.92 -12.82
N LEU A 18 4.86 26.48 -12.20
CA LEU A 18 5.82 27.37 -11.54
C LEU A 18 6.51 28.36 -12.50
N GLU A 19 6.35 28.19 -13.82
CA GLU A 19 6.86 29.07 -14.86
C GLU A 19 5.76 29.95 -15.48
N GLY A 20 4.53 29.91 -14.95
CA GLY A 20 3.40 30.71 -15.41
C GLY A 20 2.76 30.25 -16.72
N ARG A 21 3.02 28.99 -17.13
CA ARG A 21 2.38 28.39 -18.31
C ARG A 21 1.02 27.84 -17.95
N GLU A 22 0.02 28.12 -18.79
CA GLU A 22 -1.33 27.62 -18.64
C GLU A 22 -1.38 26.12 -18.88
N LEU A 23 -1.70 25.34 -17.83
CA LEU A 23 -1.93 23.90 -17.92
C LEU A 23 -3.42 23.63 -18.12
N ILE A 24 -3.80 23.24 -19.33
CA ILE A 24 -5.17 22.78 -19.61
C ILE A 24 -5.31 21.35 -19.08
N VAL A 25 -5.86 21.20 -17.88
CA VAL A 25 -6.20 19.88 -17.35
C VAL A 25 -7.52 19.41 -17.97
N LYS A 26 -7.43 18.50 -18.93
CA LYS A 26 -8.61 17.81 -19.45
C LYS A 26 -9.08 16.81 -18.41
N ASN A 27 -10.26 17.01 -17.83
CA ASN A 27 -10.90 16.01 -16.99
C ASN A 27 -11.33 14.82 -17.88
N VAL A 28 -10.55 13.75 -17.85
CA VAL A 28 -10.91 12.49 -18.47
C VAL A 28 -11.60 11.63 -17.41
N ARG A 29 -12.89 11.32 -17.61
CA ARG A 29 -13.59 10.36 -16.78
C ARG A 29 -13.35 8.97 -17.35
N VAL A 30 -12.54 8.16 -16.64
CA VAL A 30 -12.30 6.76 -16.99
C VAL A 30 -13.36 5.90 -16.30
N ASN A 31 -14.13 5.16 -17.08
CA ASN A 31 -15.08 4.16 -16.57
C ASN A 31 -14.39 2.79 -16.58
N VAL A 32 -14.02 2.30 -15.39
CA VAL A 32 -13.38 0.99 -15.23
C VAL A 32 -14.45 -0.05 -14.96
N GLN A 33 -14.45 -1.12 -15.74
CA GLN A 33 -15.34 -2.27 -15.56
C GLN A 33 -14.51 -3.54 -15.30
N SER A 34 -15.00 -4.38 -14.41
CA SER A 34 -14.51 -5.75 -14.24
C SER A 34 -15.30 -6.70 -15.10
N LYS A 35 -14.61 -7.67 -15.67
CA LYS A 35 -15.20 -8.72 -16.51
C LYS A 35 -15.22 -10.03 -15.72
N HIS A 36 -16.40 -10.56 -15.48
CA HIS A 36 -16.61 -11.82 -14.77
C HIS A 36 -17.19 -12.88 -15.69
N SER A 37 -16.64 -14.09 -15.63
CA SER A 37 -17.19 -15.24 -16.36
C SER A 37 -18.35 -15.82 -15.56
N VAL A 38 -19.44 -16.13 -16.25
CA VAL A 38 -20.59 -16.86 -15.71
C VAL A 38 -20.41 -18.34 -16.02
N TYR A 39 -20.54 -19.18 -15.02
CA TYR A 39 -20.34 -20.62 -15.16
C TYR A 39 -21.67 -21.35 -15.00
N ASP A 40 -21.92 -22.33 -15.86
CA ASP A 40 -22.86 -23.42 -15.62
C ASP A 40 -22.05 -24.70 -15.43
N LYS A 41 -22.05 -25.25 -14.19
CA LYS A 41 -21.14 -26.29 -13.73
C LYS A 41 -19.68 -25.85 -13.98
N ASP A 42 -18.96 -26.51 -14.90
CA ASP A 42 -17.54 -26.23 -15.21
C ASP A 42 -17.34 -25.46 -16.53
N SER A 43 -18.43 -25.10 -17.21
CA SER A 43 -18.37 -24.42 -18.50
C SER A 43 -18.70 -22.95 -18.38
N ILE A 44 -17.90 -22.09 -19.04
CA ILE A 44 -18.23 -20.66 -19.15
C ILE A 44 -19.37 -20.52 -20.16
N VAL A 45 -20.52 -20.04 -19.68
CA VAL A 45 -21.73 -19.85 -20.49
C VAL A 45 -21.95 -18.40 -20.89
N ASP A 46 -21.39 -17.44 -20.13
CA ASP A 46 -21.55 -16.02 -20.42
C ASP A 46 -20.42 -15.20 -19.77
N GLN A 47 -20.37 -13.90 -20.08
CA GLN A 47 -19.45 -12.94 -19.47
C GLN A 47 -20.22 -11.63 -19.20
N ILE A 48 -20.16 -11.19 -17.95
CA ILE A 48 -20.79 -9.95 -17.52
C ILE A 48 -19.74 -8.88 -17.20
N HIS A 49 -20.07 -7.64 -17.56
CA HIS A 49 -19.27 -6.47 -17.24
C HIS A 49 -19.93 -5.68 -16.12
N LEU A 50 -19.22 -5.47 -15.03
CA LEU A 50 -19.73 -4.79 -13.84
C LEU A 50 -18.92 -3.53 -13.57
N PRO A 51 -19.56 -2.41 -13.14
CA PRO A 51 -18.85 -1.23 -12.68
C PRO A 51 -17.86 -1.57 -11.57
N PHE A 52 -16.54 -1.43 -11.84
CA PHE A 52 -15.46 -1.86 -10.98
C PHE A 52 -15.58 -1.36 -9.53
N LEU A 53 -15.73 -0.04 -9.35
CA LEU A 53 -15.81 0.59 -8.02
C LEU A 53 -17.01 0.17 -7.18
N LYS A 54 -18.05 -0.40 -7.81
CA LYS A 54 -19.29 -0.79 -7.13
C LYS A 54 -19.34 -2.25 -6.74
N TYR A 55 -18.70 -3.11 -7.52
CA TYR A 55 -18.86 -4.56 -7.39
C TYR A 55 -17.59 -5.29 -6.98
N GLU A 56 -16.41 -4.63 -7.08
CA GLU A 56 -15.17 -5.23 -6.60
C GLU A 56 -14.96 -5.05 -5.10
N SER A 57 -14.13 -5.91 -4.51
CA SER A 57 -13.75 -5.79 -3.11
C SER A 57 -12.91 -4.53 -2.86
N SER A 58 -12.96 -4.00 -1.64
CA SER A 58 -12.12 -2.87 -1.24
C SER A 58 -10.63 -3.15 -1.46
N GLY A 59 -10.18 -4.40 -1.24
CA GLY A 59 -8.81 -4.83 -1.49
C GLY A 59 -8.45 -4.79 -2.98
N THR A 60 -9.34 -5.24 -3.87
CA THR A 60 -9.15 -5.18 -5.32
C THR A 60 -9.04 -3.72 -5.80
N ILE A 61 -9.91 -2.85 -5.28
CA ILE A 61 -9.91 -1.41 -5.60
C ILE A 61 -8.59 -0.77 -5.12
N LYS A 62 -8.16 -1.08 -3.89
CA LYS A 62 -6.90 -0.56 -3.34
C LYS A 62 -5.69 -1.01 -4.17
N ILE A 63 -5.63 -2.28 -4.56
CA ILE A 63 -4.54 -2.81 -5.39
C ILE A 63 -4.48 -2.08 -6.73
N LEU A 64 -5.61 -1.90 -7.40
CA LEU A 64 -5.65 -1.15 -8.66
C LEU A 64 -5.13 0.28 -8.51
N GLY A 65 -5.41 0.93 -7.37
CA GLY A 65 -4.94 2.28 -7.09
C GLY A 65 -3.44 2.36 -6.74
N ILE A 66 -2.90 1.36 -6.03
CA ILE A 66 -1.55 1.44 -5.47
C ILE A 66 -0.47 0.86 -6.42
N LEU A 67 -0.79 -0.19 -7.18
CA LEU A 67 0.20 -0.85 -8.05
C LEU A 67 0.81 0.07 -9.11
N PRO A 68 0.07 0.94 -9.80
CA PRO A 68 0.67 1.87 -10.75
C PRO A 68 1.71 2.79 -10.11
N ILE A 69 1.44 3.26 -8.87
CA ILE A 69 2.36 4.11 -8.10
C ILE A 69 3.61 3.31 -7.73
N ILE A 70 3.45 2.07 -7.28
CA ILE A 70 4.56 1.18 -6.93
C ILE A 70 5.45 0.94 -8.16
N PHE A 71 4.89 0.63 -9.33
CA PHE A 71 5.68 0.42 -10.54
C PHE A 71 6.43 1.69 -10.97
N GLN A 72 5.76 2.84 -10.95
CA GLN A 72 6.41 4.12 -11.25
C GLN A 72 7.60 4.40 -10.30
N VAL A 73 7.44 4.11 -9.01
CA VAL A 73 8.49 4.27 -7.99
C VAL A 73 9.64 3.31 -8.23
N LEU A 74 9.36 2.04 -8.53
CA LEU A 74 10.39 1.04 -8.84
C LEU A 74 11.19 1.42 -10.09
N ASP A 75 10.53 1.93 -11.12
CA ASP A 75 11.17 2.37 -12.37
C ASP A 75 12.04 3.62 -12.17
N SER A 76 11.62 4.55 -11.29
CA SER A 76 12.34 5.80 -11.05
C SER A 76 13.39 5.73 -9.95
N GLY A 77 13.38 4.68 -9.11
CA GLY A 77 14.24 4.59 -7.90
C GLY A 77 13.83 5.57 -6.79
N SER A 78 12.64 6.15 -6.85
CA SER A 78 12.17 7.14 -5.90
C SER A 78 11.68 6.46 -4.59
N PRO A 79 11.65 7.17 -3.44
CA PRO A 79 10.99 6.68 -2.24
C PRO A 79 9.47 6.82 -2.34
N VAL A 80 8.75 5.89 -1.69
CA VAL A 80 7.30 5.97 -1.47
C VAL A 80 6.97 5.77 0.00
N ILE A 81 6.02 6.56 0.50
CA ILE A 81 5.53 6.47 1.88
C ILE A 81 4.06 6.05 1.81
N ILE A 82 3.71 4.97 2.50
CA ILE A 82 2.35 4.44 2.54
C ILE A 82 1.95 4.21 4.00
N ASP A 83 0.90 4.91 4.41
CA ASP A 83 0.31 4.72 5.73
C ASP A 83 -0.68 3.54 5.71
N GLU A 84 -0.66 2.72 6.77
CA GLU A 84 -1.51 1.53 6.92
C GLU A 84 -1.53 0.66 5.65
N LEU A 85 -0.36 0.18 5.25
CA LEU A 85 -0.22 -0.58 4.00
C LEU A 85 -1.19 -1.77 3.93
N GLU A 86 -1.45 -2.44 5.05
CA GLU A 86 -2.35 -3.60 5.14
C GLU A 86 -3.83 -3.27 5.01
N ASN A 87 -4.25 -2.03 5.20
CA ASN A 87 -5.67 -1.69 5.25
C ASN A 87 -6.41 -2.19 3.99
N GLY A 88 -7.32 -3.14 4.19
CA GLY A 88 -8.09 -3.78 3.12
C GLY A 88 -7.31 -4.76 2.23
N LEU A 89 -6.03 -5.06 2.50
CA LEU A 89 -5.24 -6.00 1.73
C LEU A 89 -5.08 -7.34 2.43
N HIS A 90 -5.15 -8.42 1.65
CA HIS A 90 -4.81 -9.74 2.16
C HIS A 90 -3.31 -9.84 2.47
N PRO A 91 -2.89 -10.54 3.55
CA PRO A 91 -1.47 -10.66 3.93
C PRO A 91 -0.54 -11.14 2.81
N THR A 92 -1.03 -11.99 1.90
CA THR A 92 -0.26 -12.44 0.73
C THR A 92 0.09 -11.28 -0.21
N MET A 93 -0.81 -10.31 -0.39
CA MET A 93 -0.58 -9.15 -1.23
C MET A 93 0.48 -8.21 -0.62
N LEU A 94 0.47 -8.08 0.71
CA LEU A 94 1.52 -7.33 1.42
C LEU A 94 2.89 -7.95 1.21
N LYS A 95 3.00 -9.28 1.34
CA LYS A 95 4.25 -10.00 1.06
C LYS A 95 4.71 -9.82 -0.38
N LEU A 96 3.78 -9.83 -1.34
CA LEU A 96 4.09 -9.55 -2.74
C LEU A 96 4.69 -8.14 -2.90
N ILE A 97 4.02 -7.12 -2.36
CA ILE A 97 4.49 -5.73 -2.44
C ILE A 97 5.90 -5.60 -1.82
N LEU A 98 6.12 -6.13 -0.62
CA LEU A 98 7.44 -6.12 0.02
C LEU A 98 8.48 -6.87 -0.82
N GLY A 99 8.09 -7.99 -1.45
CA GLY A 99 8.93 -8.77 -2.35
C GLY A 99 9.40 -7.97 -3.56
N LEU A 100 8.54 -7.12 -4.13
CA LEU A 100 8.91 -6.25 -5.26
C LEU A 100 10.05 -5.29 -4.89
N PHE A 101 10.03 -4.70 -3.68
CA PHE A 101 11.09 -3.78 -3.22
C PHE A 101 12.36 -4.51 -2.77
N ASN A 102 12.25 -5.75 -2.29
CA ASN A 102 13.39 -6.52 -1.78
C ASN A 102 14.16 -7.30 -2.86
N SER A 103 13.60 -7.42 -4.06
CA SER A 103 14.21 -8.17 -5.16
C SER A 103 15.00 -7.26 -6.11
N PRO A 104 16.30 -7.54 -6.34
CA PRO A 104 17.10 -6.77 -7.30
C PRO A 104 16.55 -6.84 -8.74
N GLN A 105 15.79 -7.89 -9.08
CA GLN A 105 15.19 -8.06 -10.40
C GLN A 105 14.02 -7.10 -10.64
N THR A 106 13.23 -6.80 -9.60
CA THR A 106 12.07 -5.91 -9.68
C THR A 106 12.37 -4.50 -9.20
N ASN A 107 13.46 -4.30 -8.44
CA ASN A 107 13.90 -3.01 -7.92
C ASN A 107 15.37 -2.72 -8.25
N PRO A 108 15.76 -2.69 -9.53
CA PRO A 108 17.14 -2.43 -9.93
C PRO A 108 17.61 -1.00 -9.60
N MET A 109 16.66 -0.07 -9.46
CA MET A 109 16.93 1.34 -9.15
C MET A 109 16.98 1.63 -7.64
N ASN A 110 16.86 0.61 -6.78
CA ASN A 110 16.89 0.72 -5.32
C ASN A 110 15.83 1.70 -4.75
N ALA A 111 14.63 1.70 -5.30
CA ALA A 111 13.49 2.41 -4.75
C ALA A 111 13.23 2.00 -3.30
N GLN A 112 12.75 2.93 -2.47
CA GLN A 112 12.51 2.67 -1.05
C GLN A 112 11.02 2.71 -0.73
N LEU A 113 10.54 1.67 -0.01
CA LEU A 113 9.21 1.66 0.59
C LEU A 113 9.33 1.96 2.08
N ILE A 114 8.67 3.02 2.53
CA ILE A 114 8.46 3.34 3.95
C ILE A 114 6.97 3.16 4.21
N CYS A 115 6.61 2.27 5.14
CA CYS A 115 5.19 2.08 5.44
C CYS A 115 4.95 1.90 6.94
N THR A 116 3.76 2.34 7.40
CA THR A 116 3.23 1.92 8.69
C THR A 116 2.38 0.68 8.52
N THR A 117 2.31 -0.15 9.55
CA THR A 117 1.50 -1.37 9.53
C THR A 117 1.19 -1.87 10.94
N HIS A 118 0.01 -2.43 11.12
CA HIS A 118 -0.37 -3.23 12.29
C HIS A 118 -0.28 -4.75 12.01
N ALA A 119 0.08 -5.15 10.78
CA ALA A 119 0.21 -6.55 10.40
C ALA A 119 1.56 -7.14 10.86
N LEU A 120 1.62 -7.52 12.15
CA LEU A 120 2.83 -8.04 12.80
C LEU A 120 3.49 -9.21 12.06
N ALA A 121 2.70 -10.03 11.36
CA ALA A 121 3.21 -11.14 10.55
C ALA A 121 4.18 -10.71 9.42
N LEU A 122 4.14 -9.44 9.00
CA LEU A 122 5.10 -8.91 8.02
C LEU A 122 6.50 -8.78 8.62
N ALA A 123 6.60 -8.46 9.92
CA ALA A 123 7.87 -8.31 10.62
C ALA A 123 8.61 -9.62 10.84
N GLU A 124 7.94 -10.77 10.70
CA GLU A 124 8.55 -12.07 11.01
C GLU A 124 9.45 -12.62 9.91
N ASN A 125 8.99 -12.55 8.64
CA ASN A 125 9.65 -13.25 7.55
C ASN A 125 9.85 -12.44 6.27
N SER A 126 9.37 -11.20 6.23
CA SER A 126 9.35 -10.41 4.99
C SER A 126 10.35 -9.26 5.00
N VAL A 127 10.86 -8.88 6.18
CA VAL A 127 11.78 -7.76 6.35
C VAL A 127 12.87 -8.10 7.37
N ARG A 128 14.04 -7.44 7.26
CA ARG A 128 15.11 -7.56 8.24
C ARG A 128 14.76 -6.75 9.50
N ARG A 129 15.30 -7.16 10.64
CA ARG A 129 15.03 -6.50 11.95
C ARG A 129 15.49 -5.05 12.02
N ASP A 130 16.55 -4.72 11.30
CA ASP A 130 17.05 -3.35 11.17
C ASP A 130 16.15 -2.44 10.32
N GLN A 131 15.22 -3.03 9.58
CA GLN A 131 14.21 -2.31 8.81
C GLN A 131 12.92 -2.06 9.61
N VAL A 132 12.74 -2.73 10.76
CA VAL A 132 11.52 -2.62 11.56
C VAL A 132 11.72 -1.63 12.70
N TRP A 133 10.83 -0.65 12.77
CA TRP A 133 10.81 0.38 13.79
C TRP A 133 9.53 0.26 14.61
N VAL A 134 9.67 0.40 15.93
CA VAL A 134 8.55 0.48 16.84
C VAL A 134 8.33 1.94 17.21
N ILE A 135 7.09 2.40 17.04
CA ILE A 135 6.65 3.73 17.46
C ILE A 135 5.86 3.55 18.74
N SER A 136 6.23 4.28 19.78
CA SER A 136 5.53 4.31 21.06
C SER A 136 5.18 5.73 21.46
N LYS A 137 4.16 5.87 22.28
CA LYS A 137 3.71 7.15 22.81
C LYS A 137 3.70 7.08 24.35
N ASP A 138 4.32 8.04 24.99
CA ASP A 138 4.35 8.09 26.45
C ASP A 138 3.06 8.69 27.04
N SER A 139 2.97 8.73 28.37
CA SER A 139 1.81 9.28 29.11
C SER A 139 1.60 10.79 28.89
N HIS A 140 2.61 11.50 28.39
CA HIS A 140 2.55 12.93 28.06
C HIS A 140 2.20 13.18 26.60
N GLY A 141 2.01 12.10 25.82
CA GLY A 141 1.71 12.18 24.40
C GLY A 141 2.92 12.36 23.49
N CYS A 142 4.15 12.30 24.03
CA CYS A 142 5.37 12.36 23.22
C CYS A 142 5.61 11.04 22.53
N SER A 143 5.86 11.12 21.21
CA SER A 143 6.17 9.93 20.41
C SER A 143 7.67 9.67 20.36
N SER A 144 8.04 8.41 20.47
CA SER A 144 9.41 7.93 20.27
C SER A 144 9.44 6.83 19.21
N MET A 145 10.55 6.71 18.50
CA MET A 145 10.75 5.71 17.47
C MET A 145 12.09 5.02 17.67
N LYS A 146 12.08 3.68 17.70
CA LYS A 146 13.27 2.88 17.95
C LYS A 146 13.27 1.63 17.09
N ARG A 147 14.42 1.26 16.55
CA ARG A 147 14.58 0.01 15.79
C ARG A 147 14.46 -1.20 16.70
N ILE A 148 13.86 -2.27 16.19
CA ILE A 148 13.78 -3.53 16.95
C ILE A 148 15.17 -4.08 17.29
N SER A 149 16.14 -3.91 16.41
CA SER A 149 17.53 -4.33 16.64
C SER A 149 18.23 -3.62 17.81
N GLU A 150 17.71 -2.49 18.26
CA GLU A 150 18.27 -1.67 19.36
C GLU A 150 17.70 -2.05 20.74
N TYR A 151 16.69 -2.93 20.80
CA TYR A 151 16.12 -3.38 22.06
C TYR A 151 17.01 -4.48 22.69
N PRO A 152 17.40 -4.31 23.96
CA PRO A 152 18.21 -5.30 24.66
C PRO A 152 17.54 -6.68 24.69
N GLY A 153 18.31 -7.74 24.52
CA GLY A 153 17.77 -9.10 24.56
C GLY A 153 16.97 -9.54 23.35
N THR A 154 16.99 -8.76 22.25
CA THR A 154 16.37 -9.17 20.99
C THR A 154 17.34 -10.02 20.18
N ARG A 155 17.03 -11.32 20.04
CA ARG A 155 17.81 -12.28 19.26
C ARG A 155 17.25 -12.42 17.85
N THR A 156 18.08 -12.85 16.90
CA THR A 156 17.64 -13.08 15.50
C THR A 156 16.57 -14.15 15.36
N THR A 157 16.47 -15.06 16.33
CA THR A 157 15.47 -16.15 16.38
C THR A 157 14.18 -15.79 17.09
N ASP A 158 14.08 -14.61 17.70
CA ASP A 158 12.89 -14.22 18.46
C ASP A 158 11.71 -13.96 17.53
N ASN A 159 10.51 -14.33 17.97
CA ASN A 159 9.27 -13.94 17.32
C ASN A 159 8.94 -12.48 17.66
N ILE A 160 9.00 -11.61 16.65
CA ILE A 160 8.77 -10.16 16.81
C ILE A 160 7.32 -9.89 17.21
N ALA A 161 6.38 -10.60 16.60
CA ALA A 161 4.95 -10.42 16.89
C ALA A 161 4.63 -10.79 18.35
N GLU A 162 5.16 -11.90 18.84
CA GLU A 162 4.99 -12.32 20.23
C GLU A 162 5.59 -11.32 21.21
N LYS A 163 6.81 -10.83 20.94
CA LYS A 163 7.45 -9.78 21.76
C LYS A 163 6.67 -8.48 21.75
N TYR A 164 6.14 -8.08 20.61
CA TYR A 164 5.29 -6.90 20.52
C TYR A 164 4.02 -7.08 21.35
N LEU A 165 3.29 -8.18 21.17
CA LEU A 165 2.05 -8.48 21.90
C LEU A 165 2.26 -8.66 23.42
N SER A 166 3.43 -9.12 23.85
CA SER A 166 3.81 -9.18 25.27
C SER A 166 4.30 -7.85 25.83
N ASN A 167 4.21 -6.77 25.07
CA ASN A 167 4.71 -5.44 25.42
C ASN A 167 6.20 -5.36 25.73
N ALA A 168 7.00 -6.28 25.21
CA ALA A 168 8.46 -6.28 25.41
C ALA A 168 9.17 -5.02 24.83
N PHE A 169 8.48 -4.31 23.94
CA PHE A 169 8.96 -3.06 23.35
C PHE A 169 8.37 -1.81 24.02
N GLY A 170 7.49 -1.96 25.00
CA GLY A 170 6.86 -0.81 25.71
C GLY A 170 5.97 0.06 24.82
N SER A 171 5.38 -0.50 23.77
CA SER A 171 4.64 0.23 22.73
C SER A 171 3.12 -0.01 22.75
N ILE A 172 2.64 -0.92 23.59
CA ILE A 172 1.20 -1.17 23.71
C ILE A 172 0.57 -0.09 24.60
N PRO A 173 -0.47 0.62 24.12
CA PRO A 173 -1.18 1.60 24.93
C PRO A 173 -1.75 0.94 26.19
N SER A 174 -1.50 1.53 27.36
CA SER A 174 -2.17 1.15 28.61
C SER A 174 -3.53 1.84 28.66
N PHE A 175 -4.59 1.06 28.62
CA PHE A 175 -5.96 1.54 28.83
C PHE A 175 -6.27 1.56 30.35
N TYR A 176 -5.79 2.60 31.06
CA TYR A 176 -6.16 2.86 32.44
C TYR A 176 -6.51 4.33 32.59
#